data_668770386ed548efc45b25fe8d99a09f
#
_entry.id   668770386ed548efc45b25fe8d99a09f
#
_cell.length_a   1.000
_cell.length_b   1.000
_cell.length_c   1.000
_cell.angle_alpha   90.00
_cell.angle_beta   90.00
_cell.angle_gamma   90.00
#
_symmetry.space_group_name_H-M   'P 1'
#
loop_
_entity.id
_entity.type
_entity.pdbx_description
1 polymer ?
#
loop_
_entity_poly.entity_id
_entity_poly.type
_entity_poly.pdbx_seq_one_letter_code
_entity_poly.pdbx_strand_id
1 'polypeptide(L)'
;KCFAQDDKLVQLSHGTDETAGGDPAYIISTAAATYYLEKTGGGLSSMIDRDGVDWLGFKKEEGSGWKGEYRGFPNAIHRQDGSYFHAMNVATDPATSKVELVADDHVRILFSSDNAQWQGRWDFYPDRCDFTMSQVSEGYKYWVLYEGVPNGEINETDYWFGSMDDKVRDIHEPFSGDLPHPEWMAFGDTKSPRVLYVLQHEDDDYLDEYYMRPYMTVFGFGRNDGNKYFDSPKTFSIGFIESTQYSEVELVIR
;
A
#
# COMPACT_ATOMS: atom_id res chain seq x y z
N LYS A 1 -24.27 -33.03 0.32
CA LYS A 1 -23.55 -32.36 -0.80
C LYS A 1 -22.42 -31.60 -0.17
N CYS A 2 -21.18 -32.14 -0.21
CA CYS A 2 -19.98 -31.36 0.04
C CYS A 2 -19.89 -30.32 -1.08
N PHE A 3 -19.98 -29.06 -0.75
CA PHE A 3 -19.50 -28.01 -1.62
C PHE A 3 -17.97 -28.16 -1.66
N ALA A 4 -17.42 -28.33 -2.86
CA ALA A 4 -15.99 -28.18 -3.05
C ALA A 4 -15.65 -26.75 -2.58
N GLN A 5 -14.86 -26.63 -1.55
CA GLN A 5 -14.24 -25.39 -1.13
C GLN A 5 -13.34 -25.00 -2.30
N ASP A 6 -13.53 -23.81 -2.84
CA ASP A 6 -12.70 -23.31 -3.95
C ASP A 6 -11.26 -23.22 -3.41
N ASP A 7 -10.40 -24.14 -3.82
CA ASP A 7 -9.00 -24.27 -3.34
C ASP A 7 -8.07 -23.18 -3.89
N LYS A 8 -8.65 -22.05 -4.33
CA LYS A 8 -7.88 -20.92 -4.85
C LYS A 8 -7.09 -20.25 -3.74
N LEU A 9 -5.81 -20.05 -3.98
CA LEU A 9 -4.90 -19.34 -3.07
C LEU A 9 -5.16 -17.82 -3.06
N VAL A 10 -5.69 -17.29 -4.18
CA VAL A 10 -6.11 -15.89 -4.34
C VAL A 10 -7.54 -15.84 -4.84
N GLN A 11 -8.43 -15.26 -4.08
CA GLN A 11 -9.86 -15.16 -4.40
C GLN A 11 -10.24 -13.71 -4.66
N LEU A 12 -10.92 -13.46 -5.79
CA LEU A 12 -11.48 -12.16 -6.12
C LEU A 12 -12.99 -12.16 -5.91
N SER A 13 -13.48 -11.18 -5.21
CA SER A 13 -14.89 -10.84 -5.13
C SER A 13 -15.12 -9.33 -5.29
N HIS A 14 -16.38 -8.92 -5.38
CA HIS A 14 -16.77 -7.53 -5.54
C HIS A 14 -17.70 -7.16 -4.40
N GLY A 15 -17.46 -5.99 -3.79
CA GLY A 15 -18.25 -5.50 -2.67
C GLY A 15 -18.00 -4.04 -2.39
N THR A 16 -18.17 -3.67 -1.13
CA THR A 16 -17.90 -2.35 -0.58
C THR A 16 -16.95 -2.50 0.60
N ASP A 17 -16.11 -1.51 0.84
CA ASP A 17 -15.29 -1.43 2.05
C ASP A 17 -16.04 -0.60 3.10
N GLU A 18 -16.83 -1.28 3.93
CA GLU A 18 -17.62 -0.63 4.97
C GLU A 18 -16.76 0.02 6.06
N THR A 19 -15.53 -0.45 6.25
CA THR A 19 -14.58 0.13 7.21
C THR A 19 -14.02 1.46 6.74
N ALA A 20 -13.99 1.67 5.42
CA ALA A 20 -13.44 2.85 4.76
C ALA A 20 -14.50 3.81 4.17
N GLY A 21 -15.77 3.67 4.56
CA GLY A 21 -16.86 4.56 4.12
C GLY A 21 -17.77 3.98 3.05
N GLY A 22 -17.72 2.65 2.80
CA GLY A 22 -18.68 1.95 1.95
C GLY A 22 -18.50 2.15 0.45
N ASP A 23 -17.29 2.51 -0.01
CA ASP A 23 -17.02 2.64 -1.43
C ASP A 23 -16.90 1.28 -2.14
N PRO A 24 -17.32 1.21 -3.42
CA PRO A 24 -17.17 0.02 -4.22
C PRO A 24 -15.70 -0.42 -4.32
N ALA A 25 -15.43 -1.68 -3.99
CA ALA A 25 -14.09 -2.25 -4.00
C ALA A 25 -14.03 -3.60 -4.72
N TYR A 26 -12.85 -3.93 -5.22
CA TYR A 26 -12.42 -5.30 -5.42
C TYR A 26 -11.93 -5.81 -4.07
N ILE A 27 -12.42 -6.98 -3.67
CA ILE A 27 -12.01 -7.64 -2.43
C ILE A 27 -11.19 -8.86 -2.82
N ILE A 28 -9.91 -8.84 -2.47
CA ILE A 28 -8.98 -9.91 -2.77
C ILE A 28 -8.58 -10.58 -1.47
N SER A 29 -8.94 -11.86 -1.32
CA SER A 29 -8.64 -12.64 -0.12
C SER A 29 -7.57 -13.69 -0.40
N THR A 30 -6.58 -13.75 0.49
CA THR A 30 -5.49 -14.72 0.51
C THR A 30 -5.33 -15.31 1.91
N ALA A 31 -4.42 -16.25 2.09
CA ALA A 31 -4.08 -16.75 3.42
C ALA A 31 -3.32 -15.71 4.28
N ALA A 32 -2.65 -14.75 3.64
CA ALA A 32 -1.86 -13.72 4.32
C ALA A 32 -2.67 -12.47 4.66
N ALA A 33 -3.60 -12.07 3.77
CA ALA A 33 -4.32 -10.81 3.90
C ALA A 33 -5.65 -10.80 3.15
N THR A 34 -6.52 -9.86 3.51
CA THR A 34 -7.65 -9.40 2.69
C THR A 34 -7.39 -7.95 2.29
N TYR A 35 -7.38 -7.70 0.98
CA TYR A 35 -7.15 -6.38 0.40
C TYR A 35 -8.45 -5.81 -0.12
N TYR A 36 -8.71 -4.53 0.18
CA TYR A 36 -9.81 -3.77 -0.40
C TYR A 36 -9.23 -2.74 -1.37
N LEU A 37 -9.36 -3.01 -2.65
CA LEU A 37 -8.90 -2.11 -3.72
C LEU A 37 -10.09 -1.28 -4.22
N GLU A 38 -10.09 0.00 -3.85
CA GLU A 38 -11.16 0.94 -4.18
C GLU A 38 -11.25 1.13 -5.72
N LYS A 39 -12.47 1.01 -6.29
CA LYS A 39 -12.65 0.92 -7.74
C LYS A 39 -12.56 2.25 -8.47
N THR A 40 -12.81 3.36 -7.79
CA THR A 40 -12.87 4.67 -8.42
C THR A 40 -11.48 5.32 -8.48
N GLY A 41 -10.73 5.22 -7.38
CA GLY A 41 -9.38 5.78 -7.28
C GLY A 41 -8.27 4.79 -7.63
N GLY A 42 -8.49 3.49 -7.39
CA GLY A 42 -7.49 2.45 -7.66
C GLY A 42 -6.40 2.33 -6.60
N GLY A 43 -6.66 2.78 -5.37
CA GLY A 43 -5.80 2.59 -4.20
C GLY A 43 -6.38 1.58 -3.22
N LEU A 44 -5.54 0.98 -2.37
CA LEU A 44 -5.98 0.17 -1.25
C LEU A 44 -6.55 1.07 -0.15
N SER A 45 -7.79 0.80 0.27
CA SER A 45 -8.44 1.45 1.41
C SER A 45 -8.26 0.67 2.70
N SER A 46 -8.21 -0.66 2.62
CA SER A 46 -7.95 -1.55 3.75
C SER A 46 -7.02 -2.68 3.35
N MET A 47 -6.17 -3.07 4.27
CA MET A 47 -5.32 -4.25 4.19
C MET A 47 -5.38 -4.97 5.53
N ILE A 48 -6.23 -5.98 5.56
CA ILE A 48 -6.59 -6.71 6.78
C ILE A 48 -5.73 -7.97 6.86
N ASP A 49 -5.00 -8.12 7.95
CA ASP A 49 -4.19 -9.30 8.21
C ASP A 49 -5.04 -10.54 8.54
N ARG A 50 -4.39 -11.70 8.71
CA ARG A 50 -5.07 -12.98 9.03
C ARG A 50 -5.82 -13.00 10.35
N ASP A 51 -5.50 -12.07 11.27
CA ASP A 51 -6.17 -11.94 12.57
C ASP A 51 -7.30 -10.91 12.52
N GLY A 52 -7.57 -10.32 11.37
CA GLY A 52 -8.67 -9.39 11.13
C GLY A 52 -8.35 -7.94 11.48
N VAL A 53 -7.07 -7.58 11.60
CA VAL A 53 -6.62 -6.21 11.91
C VAL A 53 -6.32 -5.48 10.62
N ASP A 54 -6.89 -4.28 10.46
CA ASP A 54 -6.64 -3.41 9.30
C ASP A 54 -5.43 -2.51 9.55
N TRP A 55 -4.39 -2.66 8.71
CA TRP A 55 -3.13 -1.91 8.81
C TRP A 55 -3.08 -0.63 7.97
N LEU A 56 -4.10 -0.37 7.16
CA LEU A 56 -4.29 0.90 6.46
C LEU A 56 -5.31 1.78 7.18
N GLY A 57 -6.54 1.28 7.36
CA GLY A 57 -7.58 1.97 8.10
C GLY A 57 -8.00 3.29 7.47
N PHE A 58 -8.12 3.35 6.13
CA PHE A 58 -8.66 4.53 5.47
C PHE A 58 -10.07 4.82 5.97
N LYS A 59 -10.36 6.09 6.24
CA LYS A 59 -11.71 6.58 6.54
C LYS A 59 -11.93 7.91 5.86
N LYS A 60 -13.08 8.12 5.24
CA LYS A 60 -13.48 9.41 4.67
C LYS A 60 -13.77 10.49 5.71
N GLU A 61 -13.97 10.07 6.95
CA GLU A 61 -14.34 10.95 8.05
C GLU A 61 -13.16 11.80 8.52
N GLU A 62 -13.48 12.97 9.06
CA GLU A 62 -12.50 13.86 9.66
C GLU A 62 -11.71 13.16 10.76
N GLY A 63 -10.39 13.24 10.71
CA GLY A 63 -9.49 12.67 11.71
C GLY A 63 -8.82 11.36 11.35
N SER A 64 -9.13 10.74 10.20
CA SER A 64 -8.45 9.54 9.72
C SER A 64 -7.18 9.88 8.91
N GLY A 65 -6.22 10.49 9.46
CA GLY A 65 -5.08 11.08 8.80
C GLY A 65 -5.14 12.60 8.91
N TRP A 66 -4.62 13.34 7.96
CA TRP A 66 -4.76 14.78 7.94
C TRP A 66 -6.08 15.15 7.25
N LYS A 67 -7.10 15.48 8.01
CA LYS A 67 -8.47 15.75 7.55
C LYS A 67 -9.19 14.55 6.92
N GLY A 68 -8.85 13.33 7.30
CA GLY A 68 -9.56 12.15 6.86
C GLY A 68 -9.23 11.65 5.46
N GLU A 69 -8.14 12.12 4.86
CA GLU A 69 -7.96 11.99 3.42
C GLU A 69 -6.86 11.01 2.99
N TYR A 70 -6.02 10.49 3.89
CA TYR A 70 -4.71 10.06 3.40
C TYR A 70 -4.33 8.61 3.66
N ARG A 71 -4.90 7.90 4.60
CA ARG A 71 -4.53 6.51 4.85
C ARG A 71 -4.75 5.66 3.61
N GLY A 72 -3.81 4.80 3.28
CA GLY A 72 -3.89 3.92 2.12
C GLY A 72 -2.54 3.57 1.53
N PHE A 73 -2.59 2.89 0.39
CA PHE A 73 -1.44 2.55 -0.45
C PHE A 73 -1.90 2.46 -1.90
N PRO A 74 -1.16 2.89 -2.89
CA PRO A 74 0.14 3.56 -2.87
C PRO A 74 0.05 5.08 -2.75
N ASN A 75 -1.15 5.66 -2.66
CA ASN A 75 -1.42 7.10 -2.57
C ASN A 75 -0.55 7.93 -3.54
N ALA A 76 -0.41 7.42 -4.78
CA ALA A 76 0.64 7.84 -5.70
C ALA A 76 0.39 9.25 -6.28
N ILE A 77 -0.87 9.55 -6.61
CA ILE A 77 -1.27 10.82 -7.23
C ILE A 77 -2.28 11.51 -6.32
N HIS A 78 -1.89 12.65 -5.78
CA HIS A 78 -2.74 13.44 -4.89
C HIS A 78 -2.81 14.89 -5.37
N ARG A 79 -4.03 15.36 -5.69
CA ARG A 79 -4.32 16.73 -6.14
C ARG A 79 -3.46 17.24 -7.30
N GLN A 80 -3.00 16.34 -8.15
CA GLN A 80 -2.29 16.66 -9.38
C GLN A 80 -3.08 16.06 -10.53
N ASP A 81 -3.92 16.87 -11.16
CA ASP A 81 -4.84 16.43 -12.22
C ASP A 81 -5.81 15.32 -11.78
N GLY A 82 -6.25 15.39 -10.52
CA GLY A 82 -7.07 14.40 -9.87
C GLY A 82 -6.35 13.69 -8.72
N SER A 83 -6.98 12.66 -8.19
CA SER A 83 -6.37 11.74 -7.21
C SER A 83 -6.53 10.32 -7.74
N TYR A 84 -5.41 9.70 -8.12
CA TYR A 84 -5.38 8.37 -8.71
C TYR A 84 -4.44 7.47 -7.91
N PHE A 85 -4.72 6.18 -7.93
CA PHE A 85 -4.03 5.18 -7.12
C PHE A 85 -4.03 5.59 -5.65
N HIS A 86 -5.19 6.07 -5.24
CA HIS A 86 -5.50 6.57 -3.92
C HIS A 86 -6.89 6.09 -3.53
N ALA A 87 -7.09 5.65 -2.29
CA ALA A 87 -8.40 5.23 -1.80
C ALA A 87 -9.39 6.40 -1.66
N MET A 88 -8.89 7.63 -1.71
CA MET A 88 -9.72 8.82 -1.69
C MET A 88 -10.48 8.94 -3.02
N ASN A 89 -11.78 8.70 -2.96
CA ASN A 89 -12.66 8.92 -4.09
C ASN A 89 -12.80 10.42 -4.36
N VAL A 90 -12.25 10.89 -5.47
CA VAL A 90 -12.57 12.19 -6.02
C VAL A 90 -13.58 11.96 -7.14
N ALA A 91 -14.85 12.14 -6.83
CA ALA A 91 -15.98 11.85 -7.72
C ALA A 91 -15.93 12.55 -9.08
N THR A 92 -15.03 13.51 -9.27
CA THR A 92 -14.85 14.27 -10.51
C THR A 92 -13.89 13.62 -11.50
N ASP A 93 -13.04 12.70 -11.04
CA ASP A 93 -11.98 12.11 -11.86
C ASP A 93 -11.84 10.59 -11.62
N PRO A 94 -12.88 9.79 -11.91
CA PRO A 94 -12.83 8.36 -11.66
C PRO A 94 -11.80 7.69 -12.57
N ALA A 95 -11.01 6.78 -12.00
CA ALA A 95 -10.23 5.85 -12.81
C ALA A 95 -11.14 4.78 -13.41
N THR A 96 -10.81 4.29 -14.59
CA THR A 96 -11.42 3.07 -15.15
C THR A 96 -10.58 1.87 -14.77
N SER A 97 -11.24 0.76 -14.45
CA SER A 97 -10.56 -0.48 -14.07
C SER A 97 -11.01 -1.68 -14.89
N LYS A 98 -10.11 -2.65 -15.06
CA LYS A 98 -10.37 -3.92 -15.75
C LYS A 98 -9.67 -5.05 -15.03
N VAL A 99 -10.43 -6.08 -14.67
CA VAL A 99 -9.85 -7.37 -14.25
C VAL A 99 -9.27 -8.04 -15.50
N GLU A 100 -7.97 -8.25 -15.52
CA GLU A 100 -7.25 -8.82 -16.66
C GLU A 100 -6.99 -10.32 -16.50
N LEU A 101 -6.71 -10.76 -15.25
CA LEU A 101 -6.41 -12.14 -14.93
C LEU A 101 -7.08 -12.55 -13.62
N VAL A 102 -7.65 -13.76 -13.61
CA VAL A 102 -8.04 -14.46 -12.39
C VAL A 102 -7.57 -15.91 -12.52
N ALA A 103 -6.47 -16.25 -11.87
CA ALA A 103 -5.91 -17.59 -11.76
C ALA A 103 -6.05 -18.09 -10.31
N ASP A 104 -5.61 -19.32 -10.03
CA ASP A 104 -5.73 -19.91 -8.69
C ASP A 104 -4.82 -19.23 -7.67
N ASP A 105 -3.68 -18.68 -8.11
CA ASP A 105 -2.63 -18.06 -7.30
C ASP A 105 -2.31 -16.61 -7.70
N HIS A 106 -3.08 -16.04 -8.63
CA HIS A 106 -2.80 -14.70 -9.14
C HIS A 106 -4.06 -13.99 -9.65
N VAL A 107 -4.26 -12.76 -9.18
CA VAL A 107 -5.27 -11.84 -9.72
C VAL A 107 -4.58 -10.58 -10.21
N ARG A 108 -4.93 -10.14 -11.44
CA ARG A 108 -4.41 -8.88 -12.02
C ARG A 108 -5.54 -7.93 -12.36
N ILE A 109 -5.38 -6.67 -11.93
CA ILE A 109 -6.33 -5.59 -12.19
C ILE A 109 -5.58 -4.38 -12.75
N LEU A 110 -6.04 -3.84 -13.88
CA LEU A 110 -5.51 -2.63 -14.49
C LEU A 110 -6.38 -1.44 -14.15
N PHE A 111 -5.73 -0.30 -13.96
CA PHE A 111 -6.37 0.99 -13.80
C PHE A 111 -5.80 2.00 -14.79
N SER A 112 -6.67 2.87 -15.30
CA SER A 112 -6.28 4.03 -16.12
C SER A 112 -7.01 5.24 -15.59
N SER A 113 -6.28 6.35 -15.41
CA SER A 113 -6.86 7.62 -15.04
C SER A 113 -7.76 8.16 -16.15
N ASP A 114 -8.83 8.87 -15.81
CA ASP A 114 -9.77 9.45 -16.78
C ASP A 114 -9.09 10.45 -17.72
N ASN A 115 -8.10 11.19 -17.23
CA ASN A 115 -7.29 12.12 -18.03
C ASN A 115 -6.23 11.43 -18.92
N ALA A 116 -6.17 10.10 -18.95
CA ALA A 116 -5.23 9.28 -19.71
C ALA A 116 -3.73 9.53 -19.43
N GLN A 117 -3.40 10.16 -18.31
CA GLN A 117 -2.00 10.49 -17.95
C GLN A 117 -1.31 9.38 -17.19
N TRP A 118 -2.08 8.51 -16.54
CA TRP A 118 -1.59 7.50 -15.63
C TRP A 118 -2.21 6.15 -15.93
N GLN A 119 -1.38 5.10 -15.91
CA GLN A 119 -1.85 3.72 -15.86
C GLN A 119 -1.12 2.98 -14.74
N GLY A 120 -1.85 2.17 -14.02
CA GLY A 120 -1.35 1.31 -12.96
C GLY A 120 -1.85 -0.10 -13.07
N ARG A 121 -1.08 -1.03 -12.54
CA ARG A 121 -1.38 -2.44 -12.50
C ARG A 121 -1.24 -2.95 -11.09
N TRP A 122 -2.21 -3.71 -10.65
CA TRP A 122 -2.21 -4.46 -9.41
C TRP A 122 -2.08 -5.93 -9.69
N ASP A 123 -1.12 -6.60 -9.08
CA ASP A 123 -0.90 -8.03 -9.11
C ASP A 123 -1.00 -8.56 -7.68
N PHE A 124 -1.98 -9.43 -7.41
CA PHE A 124 -2.19 -10.04 -6.10
C PHE A 124 -1.74 -11.48 -6.12
N TYR A 125 -0.89 -11.84 -5.19
CA TYR A 125 -0.32 -13.17 -4.98
C TYR A 125 -0.74 -13.71 -3.60
N PRO A 126 -0.48 -14.98 -3.27
CA PRO A 126 -0.89 -15.56 -1.99
C PRO A 126 -0.30 -14.87 -0.75
N ASP A 127 0.85 -14.23 -0.88
CA ASP A 127 1.65 -13.65 0.22
C ASP A 127 1.79 -12.12 0.18
N ARG A 128 1.47 -11.48 -0.97
CA ARG A 128 1.64 -10.04 -1.16
C ARG A 128 0.78 -9.49 -2.29
N CYS A 129 0.79 -8.19 -2.45
CA CYS A 129 0.39 -7.57 -3.72
C CYS A 129 1.47 -6.62 -4.22
N ASP A 130 1.55 -6.52 -5.55
CA ASP A 130 2.44 -5.62 -6.25
C ASP A 130 1.63 -4.52 -6.95
N PHE A 131 2.06 -3.28 -6.79
CA PHE A 131 1.58 -2.14 -7.56
C PHE A 131 2.66 -1.72 -8.55
N THR A 132 2.33 -1.67 -9.83
CA THR A 132 3.21 -1.14 -10.87
C THR A 132 2.59 0.11 -11.47
N MET A 133 3.25 1.26 -11.34
CA MET A 133 2.93 2.41 -12.19
C MET A 133 3.43 2.10 -13.59
N SER A 134 2.53 1.74 -14.51
CA SER A 134 2.90 1.26 -15.85
C SER A 134 3.00 2.36 -16.90
N GLN A 135 2.37 3.52 -16.64
CA GLN A 135 2.48 4.70 -17.49
C GLN A 135 2.52 5.98 -16.65
N VAL A 136 3.48 6.83 -16.98
CA VAL A 136 3.61 8.20 -16.48
C VAL A 136 3.72 9.10 -17.71
N SER A 137 2.86 10.12 -17.83
CA SER A 137 2.96 11.07 -18.94
C SER A 137 4.14 12.02 -18.77
N GLU A 138 4.70 12.46 -19.89
CA GLU A 138 5.83 13.38 -19.90
C GLU A 138 5.54 14.66 -19.09
N GLY A 139 6.48 15.04 -18.23
CA GLY A 139 6.36 16.21 -17.36
C GLY A 139 5.64 15.96 -16.04
N TYR A 140 5.13 14.76 -15.82
CA TYR A 140 4.46 14.38 -14.57
C TYR A 140 5.39 13.55 -13.68
N LYS A 141 5.17 13.66 -12.35
CA LYS A 141 5.89 12.89 -11.34
C LYS A 141 4.94 12.31 -10.31
N TYR A 142 5.35 11.19 -9.71
CA TYR A 142 4.62 10.54 -8.63
C TYR A 142 5.58 10.12 -7.50
N TRP A 143 5.02 9.64 -6.43
CA TRP A 143 5.67 8.93 -5.35
C TRP A 143 4.88 7.67 -5.04
N VAL A 144 5.33 6.83 -4.12
CA VAL A 144 4.52 5.75 -3.58
C VAL A 144 4.55 5.80 -2.06
N LEU A 145 3.38 5.93 -1.45
CA LEU A 145 3.23 6.11 -0.01
C LEU A 145 2.57 4.90 0.64
N TYR A 146 3.09 4.49 1.78
CA TYR A 146 2.34 3.79 2.79
C TYR A 146 1.91 4.79 3.86
N GLU A 147 0.61 4.97 4.00
CA GLU A 147 -0.03 5.80 5.00
C GLU A 147 -1.03 4.94 5.78
N GLY A 148 -0.65 4.50 6.98
CA GLY A 148 -1.41 3.50 7.72
C GLY A 148 -1.17 3.54 9.21
N VAL A 149 -1.67 2.49 9.87
CA VAL A 149 -1.65 2.33 11.31
C VAL A 149 -1.17 0.91 11.65
N PRO A 150 0.10 0.73 12.07
CA PRO A 150 0.61 -0.57 12.43
C PRO A 150 -0.32 -1.26 13.44
N ASN A 151 -0.62 -2.53 13.20
CA ASN A 151 -1.52 -3.32 14.06
C ASN A 151 -2.86 -2.63 14.38
N GLY A 152 -3.39 -1.79 13.45
CA GLY A 152 -4.74 -1.21 13.51
C GLY A 152 -4.88 0.10 14.28
N GLU A 153 -3.88 0.55 15.03
CA GLU A 153 -3.89 1.83 15.74
C GLU A 153 -2.47 2.33 16.02
N ILE A 154 -2.30 3.63 16.09
CA ILE A 154 -1.01 4.23 16.47
C ILE A 154 -0.86 4.21 17.99
N ASN A 155 0.24 3.63 18.48
CA ASN A 155 0.55 3.59 19.88
C ASN A 155 2.07 3.56 20.15
N GLU A 156 2.47 3.68 21.42
CA GLU A 156 3.89 3.76 21.86
C GLU A 156 4.66 2.44 21.69
N THR A 157 4.00 1.34 21.31
CA THR A 157 4.64 0.04 21.06
C THR A 157 4.96 -0.18 19.58
N ASP A 158 4.56 0.75 18.73
CA ASP A 158 4.85 0.71 17.29
C ASP A 158 6.31 1.04 17.01
N TYR A 159 6.83 0.41 15.98
CA TYR A 159 8.21 0.57 15.54
C TYR A 159 8.35 0.39 14.02
N TRP A 160 9.52 0.77 13.52
CA TRP A 160 9.90 0.50 12.14
C TRP A 160 11.37 0.13 12.02
N PHE A 161 11.75 -0.51 10.93
CA PHE A 161 13.12 -0.76 10.49
C PHE A 161 13.14 -0.90 8.96
N GLY A 162 14.33 -0.87 8.35
CA GLY A 162 14.43 -0.89 6.89
C GLY A 162 15.80 -1.32 6.39
N SER A 163 16.00 -1.28 5.08
CA SER A 163 17.20 -1.79 4.41
C SER A 163 18.51 -1.10 4.78
N MET A 164 18.47 0.08 5.43
CA MET A 164 19.66 0.85 5.76
C MET A 164 20.54 0.22 6.86
N ASP A 165 19.94 -0.48 7.82
CA ASP A 165 20.64 -1.16 8.93
C ASP A 165 19.66 -2.05 9.71
N ASP A 166 20.18 -2.86 10.65
CA ASP A 166 19.41 -3.76 11.51
C ASP A 166 18.79 -3.10 12.75
N LYS A 167 18.81 -1.78 12.83
CA LYS A 167 18.28 -1.04 13.99
C LYS A 167 16.75 -0.95 13.94
N VAL A 168 16.10 -1.45 14.98
CA VAL A 168 14.68 -1.17 15.23
C VAL A 168 14.53 0.23 15.81
N ARG A 169 13.65 1.04 15.25
CA ARG A 169 13.44 2.45 15.59
C ARG A 169 12.04 2.67 16.15
N ASP A 170 11.96 3.57 17.10
CA ASP A 170 10.67 4.07 17.59
C ASP A 170 9.85 4.67 16.44
N ILE A 171 8.53 4.48 16.49
CA ILE A 171 7.62 4.94 15.41
C ILE A 171 7.72 6.45 15.16
N HIS A 172 8.15 7.25 16.15
CA HIS A 172 8.31 8.71 16.03
C HIS A 172 9.67 9.12 15.47
N GLU A 173 10.65 8.22 15.36
CA GLU A 173 11.97 8.53 14.79
C GLU A 173 11.85 8.72 13.26
N PRO A 174 12.08 9.94 12.73
CA PRO A 174 11.93 10.18 11.29
C PRO A 174 13.13 9.64 10.50
N PHE A 175 12.92 9.46 9.21
CA PHE A 175 13.96 9.11 8.24
C PHE A 175 13.87 10.01 7.01
N SER A 176 15.02 10.38 6.45
CA SER A 176 15.12 10.98 5.13
C SER A 176 16.49 10.59 4.54
N GLY A 177 16.46 9.92 3.42
CA GLY A 177 17.65 9.41 2.73
C GLY A 177 17.26 8.48 1.61
N ASP A 178 18.22 8.09 0.81
CA ASP A 178 18.10 7.03 -0.15
C ASP A 178 18.25 5.68 0.58
N LEU A 179 17.27 4.79 0.42
CA LEU A 179 17.32 3.44 1.00
C LEU A 179 18.23 2.54 0.15
N PRO A 180 19.16 1.78 0.76
CA PRO A 180 19.99 0.87 -0.03
C PRO A 180 19.18 -0.30 -0.61
N HIS A 181 19.53 -0.69 -1.84
CA HIS A 181 18.87 -1.79 -2.55
C HIS A 181 19.07 -3.17 -1.88
N PRO A 182 18.02 -4.02 -1.82
CA PRO A 182 16.61 -3.72 -2.15
C PRO A 182 16.04 -2.69 -1.17
N GLU A 183 15.35 -1.68 -1.72
CA GLU A 183 14.81 -0.57 -0.95
C GLU A 183 13.53 -1.00 -0.25
N TRP A 184 13.54 -1.12 1.06
CA TRP A 184 12.35 -1.54 1.81
C TRP A 184 12.29 -0.93 3.21
N MET A 185 11.05 -0.84 3.71
CA MET A 185 10.75 -0.47 5.09
C MET A 185 9.66 -1.37 5.64
N ALA A 186 9.77 -1.74 6.92
CA ALA A 186 8.81 -2.55 7.62
C ALA A 186 8.31 -1.84 8.88
N PHE A 187 7.03 -2.00 9.15
CA PHE A 187 6.32 -1.42 10.28
C PHE A 187 5.73 -2.52 11.15
N GLY A 188 5.82 -2.38 12.44
CA GLY A 188 5.32 -3.37 13.39
C GLY A 188 4.83 -2.75 14.70
N ASP A 189 4.18 -3.58 15.50
CA ASP A 189 3.83 -3.33 16.89
C ASP A 189 4.34 -4.50 17.74
N THR A 190 4.91 -4.25 18.91
CA THR A 190 5.42 -5.30 19.81
C THR A 190 4.34 -6.29 20.25
N LYS A 191 3.06 -5.96 20.09
CA LYS A 191 1.91 -6.83 20.35
C LYS A 191 1.54 -7.72 19.16
N SER A 192 2.09 -7.46 17.98
CA SER A 192 1.85 -8.24 16.77
C SER A 192 2.96 -9.25 16.51
N PRO A 193 2.65 -10.47 16.02
CA PRO A 193 3.67 -11.44 15.63
C PRO A 193 4.27 -11.16 14.24
N ARG A 194 3.79 -10.13 13.54
CA ARG A 194 4.14 -9.81 12.15
C ARG A 194 4.49 -8.35 11.96
N VAL A 195 5.10 -8.07 10.82
CA VAL A 195 5.28 -6.72 10.29
C VAL A 195 4.56 -6.59 8.95
N LEU A 196 4.12 -5.36 8.63
CA LEU A 196 3.81 -4.95 7.27
C LEU A 196 5.09 -4.42 6.64
N TYR A 197 5.41 -4.87 5.42
CA TYR A 197 6.54 -4.33 4.67
C TYR A 197 6.08 -3.67 3.37
N VAL A 198 6.87 -2.71 2.92
CA VAL A 198 6.81 -2.11 1.59
C VAL A 198 8.19 -2.20 0.96
N LEU A 199 8.21 -2.48 -0.35
CA LEU A 199 9.44 -2.73 -1.11
C LEU A 199 9.35 -2.04 -2.47
N GLN A 200 10.42 -1.35 -2.88
CA GLN A 200 10.64 -0.91 -4.24
C GLN A 200 11.55 -1.91 -4.98
N HIS A 201 11.16 -2.32 -6.19
CA HIS A 201 11.89 -3.35 -6.92
C HIS A 201 13.07 -2.78 -7.72
N GLU A 202 12.92 -1.58 -8.24
CA GLU A 202 13.95 -0.92 -9.05
C GLU A 202 14.78 0.01 -8.18
N ASP A 203 16.09 -0.21 -8.17
CA ASP A 203 17.06 0.66 -7.50
C ASP A 203 17.08 2.07 -8.09
N ASP A 204 17.28 3.09 -7.26
CA ASP A 204 17.49 4.47 -7.72
C ASP A 204 18.27 5.30 -6.68
N ASP A 205 18.55 6.55 -6.97
CA ASP A 205 19.25 7.49 -6.09
C ASP A 205 18.30 8.56 -5.52
N TYR A 206 16.97 8.34 -5.59
CA TYR A 206 16.00 9.28 -5.04
C TYR A 206 15.90 9.17 -3.53
N LEU A 207 15.46 10.27 -2.90
CA LEU A 207 15.24 10.29 -1.48
C LEU A 207 13.90 9.66 -1.12
N ASP A 208 13.91 8.92 -0.02
CA ASP A 208 12.75 8.37 0.65
C ASP A 208 12.56 9.07 1.99
N GLU A 209 11.32 9.19 2.41
CA GLU A 209 11.01 9.94 3.62
C GLU A 209 10.01 9.20 4.49
N TYR A 210 10.32 9.14 5.79
CA TYR A 210 9.40 8.68 6.81
C TYR A 210 9.23 9.72 7.91
N TYR A 211 7.97 9.96 8.29
CA TYR A 211 7.60 10.72 9.48
C TYR A 211 6.23 10.31 10.00
N MET A 212 5.98 10.62 11.26
CA MET A 212 4.67 10.44 11.89
C MET A 212 3.76 11.65 11.72
N ARG A 213 2.48 11.40 11.52
CA ARG A 213 1.38 12.32 11.80
C ARG A 213 0.61 11.85 13.03
N PRO A 214 -0.24 12.70 13.65
CA PRO A 214 -0.95 12.33 14.89
C PRO A 214 -1.75 11.03 14.82
N TYR A 215 -2.18 10.62 13.62
CA TYR A 215 -3.11 9.50 13.45
C TYR A 215 -2.64 8.45 12.43
N MET A 216 -1.43 8.57 11.89
CA MET A 216 -0.91 7.63 10.90
C MET A 216 0.60 7.76 10.72
N THR A 217 1.22 6.68 10.24
CA THR A 217 2.54 6.71 9.63
C THR A 217 2.48 7.36 8.26
N VAL A 218 3.55 8.00 7.82
CA VAL A 218 3.73 8.46 6.44
C VAL A 218 5.11 8.06 5.98
N PHE A 219 5.17 7.01 5.20
CA PHE A 219 6.40 6.60 4.51
C PHE A 219 6.21 6.74 3.01
N GLY A 220 7.21 7.23 2.30
CA GLY A 220 7.16 7.41 0.86
C GLY A 220 8.47 7.13 0.16
N PHE A 221 8.39 6.25 -0.86
CA PHE A 221 9.42 6.10 -1.87
C PHE A 221 9.37 7.26 -2.87
N GLY A 222 10.55 7.74 -3.29
CA GLY A 222 10.67 8.85 -4.22
C GLY A 222 10.05 10.15 -3.72
N ARG A 223 10.20 10.42 -2.42
CA ARG A 223 9.60 11.55 -1.73
C ARG A 223 10.58 12.23 -0.80
N ASN A 224 10.60 13.57 -0.84
CA ASN A 224 11.27 14.37 0.19
C ASN A 224 10.62 15.75 0.29
N ASP A 225 10.28 16.17 1.52
CA ASP A 225 9.69 17.50 1.82
C ASP A 225 8.52 17.85 0.88
N GLY A 226 7.65 16.85 0.61
CA GLY A 226 6.49 17.01 -0.26
C GLY A 226 6.80 17.03 -1.77
N ASN A 227 8.05 16.86 -2.18
CA ASN A 227 8.42 16.72 -3.59
C ASN A 227 8.27 15.27 -4.04
N LYS A 228 7.91 15.09 -5.31
CA LYS A 228 7.80 13.80 -6.00
C LYS A 228 8.96 13.64 -6.97
N TYR A 229 9.54 12.46 -7.05
CA TYR A 229 10.72 12.22 -7.88
C TYR A 229 10.49 11.26 -9.03
N PHE A 230 9.59 10.27 -8.92
CA PHE A 230 9.39 9.27 -9.96
C PHE A 230 8.72 9.84 -11.20
N ASP A 231 9.33 9.64 -12.36
CA ASP A 231 8.84 10.06 -13.69
C ASP A 231 8.83 8.91 -14.71
N SER A 232 9.11 7.69 -14.27
CA SER A 232 9.17 6.48 -15.08
C SER A 232 8.44 5.31 -14.40
N PRO A 233 8.07 4.24 -15.12
CA PRO A 233 7.45 3.06 -14.53
C PRO A 233 8.33 2.41 -13.46
N LYS A 234 7.71 2.05 -12.32
CA LYS A 234 8.33 1.32 -11.21
C LYS A 234 7.33 0.37 -10.56
N THR A 235 7.83 -0.65 -9.89
CA THR A 235 7.06 -1.68 -9.20
C THR A 235 7.34 -1.66 -7.70
N PHE A 236 6.28 -1.81 -6.91
CA PHE A 236 6.32 -1.79 -5.45
C PHE A 236 5.51 -2.94 -4.89
N SER A 237 6.01 -3.61 -3.87
CA SER A 237 5.26 -4.62 -3.13
C SER A 237 4.81 -4.10 -1.78
N ILE A 238 3.66 -4.61 -1.32
CA ILE A 238 3.20 -4.50 0.06
C ILE A 238 2.69 -5.87 0.51
N GLY A 239 3.03 -6.26 1.73
CA GLY A 239 2.66 -7.56 2.27
C GLY A 239 2.91 -7.67 3.77
N PHE A 240 2.57 -8.84 4.32
CA PHE A 240 2.89 -9.17 5.70
C PHE A 240 3.99 -10.24 5.76
N ILE A 241 4.87 -10.11 6.75
CA ILE A 241 5.84 -11.15 7.11
C ILE A 241 5.56 -11.57 8.55
N GLU A 242 5.36 -12.88 8.76
CA GLU A 242 5.05 -13.48 10.06
C GLU A 242 6.30 -13.60 10.94
N SER A 243 7.02 -12.51 11.08
CA SER A 243 8.17 -12.34 11.97
C SER A 243 8.33 -10.86 12.31
N THR A 244 8.93 -10.61 13.48
CA THR A 244 9.34 -9.28 13.95
C THR A 244 10.85 -9.13 14.00
N GLN A 245 11.60 -10.18 13.59
CA GLN A 245 13.07 -10.18 13.62
C GLN A 245 13.61 -9.64 12.31
N TYR A 246 14.47 -8.62 12.37
CA TYR A 246 15.09 -8.00 11.20
C TYR A 246 15.68 -9.03 10.22
N SER A 247 16.50 -9.95 10.71
CA SER A 247 17.17 -10.94 9.85
C SER A 247 16.22 -11.90 9.13
N GLU A 248 15.06 -12.21 9.71
CA GLU A 248 14.05 -13.04 9.08
C GLU A 248 13.25 -12.25 8.04
N VAL A 249 12.94 -11.00 8.34
CA VAL A 249 12.27 -10.07 7.41
C VAL A 249 13.17 -9.80 6.20
N GLU A 250 14.43 -9.46 6.43
CA GLU A 250 15.41 -9.23 5.37
C GLU A 250 15.58 -10.46 4.47
N LEU A 251 15.60 -11.66 5.05
CA LEU A 251 15.73 -12.92 4.29
C LEU A 251 14.52 -13.18 3.37
N VAL A 252 13.32 -12.78 3.77
CA VAL A 252 12.10 -12.94 2.95
C VAL A 252 12.06 -11.93 1.82
N ILE A 253 12.54 -10.70 2.06
CA ILE A 253 12.51 -9.61 1.08
C ILE A 253 13.61 -9.77 0.01
N ARG A 254 14.78 -10.30 0.34
CA ARG A 254 15.91 -10.56 -0.58
C ARG A 254 15.67 -11.79 -1.45
#